data_d9fb9836ea72ef6cab2c9bf9f864af1d
#
_entry.id   d9fb9836ea72ef6cab2c9bf9f864af1d
#
_cell.length_a   1.000
_cell.length_b   1.000
_cell.length_c   1.000
_cell.angle_alpha   90.00
_cell.angle_beta   90.00
_cell.angle_gamma   90.00
#
_symmetry.space_group_name_H-M   'P 1'
#
loop_
_entity.id
_entity.type
_entity.pdbx_description
1 polymer ?
#
loop_
_entity_poly.entity_id
_entity_poly.type
_entity_poly.pdbx_seq_one_letter_code
_entity_poly.pdbx_strand_id
1 'polypeptide(L)'
;SVPAHISPEPDYMAFIEQLAQDPLLHHHLDPALAFDPEVVFSIDMLADTAGKAHAIQRHPSGSADYISYQPSQAPICMRWVCRTPDQDGLGIAFPSASEVEGYTAEKAKGHVVTLAGGNVWHIDMCMGLLTAAEADEIEARIEQIRNT
;
A
#
# COMPACT_ATOMS: atom_id res chain seq x y z
N SER A 1 -8.63 -1.75 1.73
CA SER A 1 -7.97 -1.05 0.59
C SER A 1 -9.00 -0.58 -0.42
N VAL A 2 -8.76 0.57 -1.00
CA VAL A 2 -9.64 1.18 -2.00
C VAL A 2 -8.78 1.54 -3.22
N PRO A 3 -9.19 1.18 -4.47
CA PRO A 3 -8.50 1.63 -5.66
C PRO A 3 -8.66 3.15 -5.84
N ALA A 4 -7.58 3.84 -6.21
CA ALA A 4 -7.60 5.26 -6.49
C ALA A 4 -8.10 5.54 -7.92
N HIS A 5 -8.85 6.64 -8.09
CA HIS A 5 -9.38 7.08 -9.38
C HIS A 5 -8.40 8.07 -10.04
N ILE A 6 -7.31 7.53 -10.65
CA ILE A 6 -6.23 8.34 -11.23
C ILE A 6 -6.43 8.72 -12.70
N SER A 7 -7.43 8.14 -13.39
CA SER A 7 -7.79 8.46 -14.77
C SER A 7 -9.30 8.56 -14.94
N PRO A 8 -9.81 9.52 -15.72
CA PRO A 8 -11.23 9.65 -16.02
C PRO A 8 -11.70 8.76 -17.19
N GLU A 9 -10.79 7.98 -17.80
CA GLU A 9 -11.13 7.16 -18.97
C GLU A 9 -12.15 6.08 -18.59
N PRO A 10 -13.23 5.89 -19.41
CA PRO A 10 -14.32 4.96 -19.07
C PRO A 10 -13.88 3.52 -18.82
N ASP A 11 -12.94 3.00 -19.62
CA ASP A 11 -12.41 1.64 -19.46
C ASP A 11 -11.61 1.49 -18.17
N TYR A 12 -10.83 2.52 -17.82
CA TYR A 12 -10.13 2.56 -16.53
C TYR A 12 -11.11 2.59 -15.36
N MET A 13 -12.15 3.42 -15.43
CA MET A 13 -13.16 3.52 -14.38
C MET A 13 -13.90 2.19 -14.18
N ALA A 14 -14.29 1.51 -15.27
CA ALA A 14 -14.90 0.19 -15.20
C ALA A 14 -13.97 -0.86 -14.55
N PHE A 15 -12.69 -0.83 -14.86
CA PHE A 15 -11.69 -1.70 -14.26
C PHE A 15 -11.51 -1.41 -12.75
N ILE A 16 -11.45 -0.15 -12.34
CA ILE A 16 -11.39 0.25 -10.92
C ILE A 16 -12.64 -0.18 -10.15
N GLU A 17 -13.82 -0.04 -10.74
CA GLU A 17 -15.07 -0.50 -10.13
C GLU A 17 -15.09 -2.03 -9.95
N GLN A 18 -14.57 -2.78 -10.91
CA GLN A 18 -14.39 -4.22 -10.78
C GLN A 18 -13.44 -4.60 -9.63
N LEU A 19 -12.29 -3.94 -9.54
CA LEU A 19 -11.32 -4.16 -8.46
C LEU A 19 -11.89 -3.79 -7.08
N ALA A 20 -12.75 -2.78 -7.00
CA ALA A 20 -13.38 -2.37 -5.75
C ALA A 20 -14.35 -3.42 -5.17
N GLN A 21 -14.86 -4.34 -6.01
CA GLN A 21 -15.72 -5.45 -5.58
C GLN A 21 -14.95 -6.54 -4.81
N ASP A 22 -13.64 -6.67 -5.08
CA ASP A 22 -12.75 -7.57 -4.34
C ASP A 22 -11.53 -6.82 -3.81
N PRO A 23 -11.64 -6.20 -2.62
CA PRO A 23 -10.57 -5.40 -2.04
C PRO A 23 -9.34 -6.23 -1.63
N LEU A 24 -9.39 -7.55 -1.71
CA LEU A 24 -8.29 -8.45 -1.40
C LEU A 24 -7.58 -8.99 -2.65
N LEU A 25 -8.07 -8.66 -3.84
CA LEU A 25 -7.53 -9.14 -5.11
C LEU A 25 -6.01 -8.89 -5.25
N HIS A 26 -5.53 -7.77 -4.70
CA HIS A 26 -4.11 -7.44 -4.72
C HIS A 26 -3.25 -8.17 -3.66
N HIS A 27 -3.85 -8.99 -2.80
CA HIS A 27 -3.12 -9.78 -1.79
C HIS A 27 -2.48 -11.04 -2.37
N HIS A 28 -3.08 -11.60 -3.41
CA HIS A 28 -2.51 -12.74 -4.12
C HIS A 28 -2.42 -12.42 -5.61
N LEU A 29 -1.20 -12.24 -6.09
CA LEU A 29 -0.96 -11.84 -7.49
C LEU A 29 -0.87 -13.08 -8.37
N ASP A 30 -2.02 -13.55 -8.84
CA ASP A 30 -2.08 -14.61 -9.85
C ASP A 30 -1.31 -14.17 -11.11
N PRO A 31 -0.42 -15.04 -11.67
CA PRO A 31 0.30 -14.74 -12.90
C PRO A 31 -0.59 -14.37 -14.09
N ALA A 32 -1.84 -14.85 -14.12
CA ALA A 32 -2.80 -14.53 -15.18
C ALA A 32 -3.50 -13.17 -15.00
N LEU A 33 -3.34 -12.53 -13.81
CA LEU A 33 -4.00 -11.27 -13.52
C LEU A 33 -3.18 -10.10 -14.08
N ALA A 34 -3.75 -9.36 -15.01
CA ALA A 34 -3.17 -8.11 -15.54
C ALA A 34 -3.60 -6.90 -14.69
N PHE A 35 -2.70 -5.92 -14.57
CA PHE A 35 -2.97 -4.56 -14.07
C PHE A 35 -2.45 -3.58 -15.11
N ASP A 36 -3.17 -3.49 -16.23
CA ASP A 36 -2.91 -2.65 -17.38
C ASP A 36 -4.24 -1.96 -17.78
N PRO A 37 -4.39 -0.66 -17.53
CA PRO A 37 -3.41 0.26 -16.91
C PRO A 37 -3.12 -0.05 -15.43
N GLU A 38 -2.03 0.56 -14.92
CA GLU A 38 -1.60 0.45 -13.52
C GLU A 38 -2.69 0.85 -12.53
N VAL A 39 -2.63 0.28 -11.34
CA VAL A 39 -3.58 0.60 -10.26
C VAL A 39 -2.84 1.01 -9.00
N VAL A 40 -3.38 2.01 -8.32
CA VAL A 40 -2.94 2.41 -6.99
C VAL A 40 -4.05 2.13 -5.99
N PHE A 41 -3.73 1.42 -4.93
CA PHE A 41 -4.63 1.19 -3.81
C PHE A 41 -4.26 2.10 -2.65
N SER A 42 -5.26 2.73 -2.05
CA SER A 42 -5.16 3.38 -0.74
C SER A 42 -5.52 2.36 0.34
N ILE A 43 -4.71 2.27 1.38
CA ILE A 43 -4.83 1.26 2.43
C ILE A 43 -4.74 1.93 3.80
N ASP A 44 -5.76 1.74 4.62
CA ASP A 44 -5.70 2.06 6.05
C ASP A 44 -5.00 0.91 6.77
N MET A 45 -3.80 1.18 7.27
CA MET A 45 -2.98 0.18 7.93
C MET A 45 -3.31 0.09 9.41
N LEU A 46 -3.58 -1.13 9.87
CA LEU A 46 -3.65 -1.42 11.30
C LEU A 46 -2.24 -1.45 11.90
N ALA A 47 -2.13 -1.02 13.15
CA ALA A 47 -0.88 -1.01 13.88
C ALA A 47 -0.88 -2.00 15.05
N ASP A 48 0.30 -2.50 15.40
CA ASP A 48 0.51 -3.28 16.61
C ASP A 48 0.45 -2.41 17.88
N THR A 49 0.64 -3.02 19.03
CA THR A 49 0.61 -2.31 20.34
C THR A 49 1.75 -1.30 20.50
N ALA A 50 2.80 -1.37 19.68
CA ALA A 50 3.87 -0.39 19.63
C ALA A 50 3.60 0.74 18.61
N GLY A 51 2.42 0.75 17.98
CA GLY A 51 2.02 1.73 16.98
C GLY A 51 2.65 1.53 15.61
N LYS A 52 3.17 0.34 15.31
CA LYS A 52 3.81 0.02 14.02
C LYS A 52 2.88 -0.80 13.13
N ALA A 53 2.73 -0.36 11.90
CA ALA A 53 2.15 -1.15 10.82
C ALA A 53 3.24 -2.01 10.14
N HIS A 54 2.85 -3.16 9.62
CA HIS A 54 3.72 -4.11 8.96
C HIS A 54 3.13 -4.53 7.62
N ALA A 55 3.96 -4.60 6.59
CA ALA A 55 3.61 -5.17 5.31
C ALA A 55 4.73 -6.09 4.81
N ILE A 56 4.35 -7.19 4.19
CA ILE A 56 5.26 -8.10 3.52
C ILE A 56 4.78 -8.43 2.11
N GLN A 57 5.73 -8.75 1.25
CA GLN A 57 5.48 -9.34 -0.05
C GLN A 57 6.30 -10.62 -0.17
N ARG A 58 5.61 -11.75 -0.10
CA ARG A 58 6.23 -13.07 -0.19
C ARG A 58 6.69 -13.37 -1.61
N HIS A 59 7.88 -13.92 -1.71
CA HIS A 59 8.42 -14.50 -2.93
C HIS A 59 8.15 -16.01 -3.00
N PRO A 60 8.16 -16.62 -4.20
CA PRO A 60 8.03 -18.08 -4.35
C PRO A 60 9.08 -18.89 -3.58
N SER A 61 10.24 -18.30 -3.28
CA SER A 61 11.30 -18.90 -2.45
C SER A 61 10.95 -19.01 -0.97
N GLY A 62 9.86 -18.37 -0.53
CA GLY A 62 9.47 -18.23 0.87
C GLY A 62 10.07 -17.01 1.57
N SER A 63 11.12 -16.38 1.03
CA SER A 63 11.60 -15.08 1.52
C SER A 63 10.55 -13.98 1.30
N ALA A 64 10.71 -12.83 1.92
CA ALA A 64 9.77 -11.72 1.71
C ALA A 64 10.47 -10.38 1.76
N ASP A 65 10.02 -9.43 0.94
CA ASP A 65 10.26 -8.02 1.18
C ASP A 65 9.42 -7.55 2.35
N TYR A 66 9.97 -6.67 3.15
CA TYR A 66 9.37 -6.18 4.38
C TYR A 66 9.47 -4.68 4.50
N ILE A 67 8.39 -4.08 5.00
CA ILE A 67 8.37 -2.71 5.45
C ILE A 67 7.55 -2.58 6.73
N SER A 68 8.02 -1.75 7.66
CA SER A 68 7.23 -1.28 8.80
C SER A 68 7.45 0.21 9.03
N TYR A 69 6.41 0.87 9.53
CA TYR A 69 6.40 2.30 9.83
C TYR A 69 5.31 2.63 10.86
N GLN A 70 5.24 3.88 11.29
CA GLN A 70 4.19 4.34 12.20
C GLN A 70 3.09 5.10 11.43
N PRO A 71 1.84 4.59 11.33
CA PRO A 71 0.74 5.29 10.68
C PRO A 71 0.42 6.66 11.29
N SER A 72 0.78 6.89 12.56
CA SER A 72 0.67 8.21 13.19
C SER A 72 1.57 9.28 12.56
N GLN A 73 2.65 8.88 11.86
CA GLN A 73 3.55 9.78 11.14
C GLN A 73 3.17 9.92 9.67
N ALA A 74 2.59 8.87 9.06
CA ALA A 74 2.12 8.83 7.67
C ALA A 74 0.84 7.99 7.61
N PRO A 75 -0.36 8.63 7.71
CA PRO A 75 -1.61 7.92 7.97
C PRO A 75 -2.12 7.11 6.77
N ILE A 76 -1.71 7.45 5.57
CA ILE A 76 -2.16 6.80 4.34
C ILE A 76 -1.05 5.88 3.83
N CYS A 77 -1.40 4.65 3.49
CA CYS A 77 -0.50 3.74 2.82
C CYS A 77 -0.98 3.53 1.38
N MET A 78 -0.08 3.73 0.42
CA MET A 78 -0.36 3.49 -0.98
C MET A 78 0.31 2.20 -1.43
N ARG A 79 -0.37 1.40 -2.27
CA ARG A 79 0.21 0.28 -2.98
C ARG A 79 -0.01 0.47 -4.47
N TRP A 80 1.08 0.50 -5.21
CA TRP A 80 1.07 0.59 -6.67
C TRP A 80 1.32 -0.78 -7.29
N VAL A 81 0.52 -1.12 -8.30
CA VAL A 81 0.65 -2.37 -9.06
C VAL A 81 0.53 -2.04 -10.54
N CYS A 82 1.53 -2.45 -11.31
CA CYS A 82 1.53 -2.40 -12.76
C CYS A 82 1.96 -3.77 -13.27
N ARG A 83 1.15 -4.39 -14.12
CA ARG A 83 1.45 -5.68 -14.71
C ARG A 83 0.97 -5.73 -16.14
N THR A 84 1.90 -5.53 -17.05
CA THR A 84 1.72 -5.57 -18.50
C THR A 84 2.43 -6.81 -19.08
N PRO A 85 2.27 -7.13 -20.38
CA PRO A 85 2.96 -8.27 -20.97
C PRO A 85 4.49 -8.22 -20.91
N ASP A 86 5.08 -7.04 -20.75
CA ASP A 86 6.52 -6.79 -20.78
C ASP A 86 7.09 -6.21 -19.49
N GLN A 87 6.25 -5.86 -18.49
CA GLN A 87 6.69 -5.24 -17.25
C GLN A 87 5.88 -5.73 -16.05
N ASP A 88 6.58 -5.97 -14.95
CA ASP A 88 5.99 -6.13 -13.62
C ASP A 88 6.58 -5.09 -12.66
N GLY A 89 5.70 -4.28 -12.05
CA GLY A 89 6.05 -3.34 -10.99
C GLY A 89 5.08 -3.52 -9.82
N LEU A 90 5.62 -3.91 -8.67
CA LEU A 90 4.83 -4.22 -7.48
C LEU A 90 5.35 -3.41 -6.30
N GLY A 91 4.63 -2.35 -5.95
CA GLY A 91 4.86 -1.65 -4.69
C GLY A 91 4.33 -2.47 -3.51
N ILE A 92 5.13 -2.62 -2.47
CA ILE A 92 4.71 -3.32 -1.27
C ILE A 92 3.84 -2.42 -0.37
N ALA A 93 4.36 -1.24 0.00
CA ALA A 93 3.67 -0.23 0.78
C ALA A 93 4.44 1.10 0.68
N PHE A 94 3.72 2.18 0.44
CA PHE A 94 4.26 3.54 0.41
C PHE A 94 3.55 4.40 1.46
N PRO A 95 4.15 4.58 2.65
CA PRO A 95 3.61 5.50 3.66
C PRO A 95 3.55 6.92 3.13
N SER A 96 2.42 7.57 3.26
CA SER A 96 2.15 8.90 2.71
C SER A 96 1.27 9.73 3.65
N ALA A 97 1.33 11.04 3.48
CA ALA A 97 0.39 11.96 4.10
C ALA A 97 -0.89 12.14 3.27
N SER A 98 -0.84 11.80 1.97
CA SER A 98 -1.95 11.98 1.02
C SER A 98 -2.05 10.82 0.05
N GLU A 99 -3.18 10.71 -0.62
CA GLU A 99 -3.40 9.83 -1.78
C GLU A 99 -2.81 10.44 -3.06
N VAL A 100 -3.11 9.86 -4.22
CA VAL A 100 -2.43 10.16 -5.50
C VAL A 100 -3.29 10.94 -6.50
N GLU A 101 -4.46 11.43 -6.09
CA GLU A 101 -5.41 12.10 -7.01
C GLU A 101 -5.07 13.57 -7.29
N GLY A 102 -3.92 14.04 -6.80
CA GLY A 102 -3.40 15.38 -7.03
C GLY A 102 -3.82 16.41 -5.98
N TYR A 103 -3.06 17.51 -5.91
CA TYR A 103 -3.16 18.51 -4.84
C TYR A 103 -4.59 19.03 -4.59
N THR A 104 -5.35 19.30 -5.64
CA THR A 104 -6.71 19.86 -5.49
C THR A 104 -7.66 18.87 -4.83
N ALA A 105 -7.62 17.60 -5.24
CA ALA A 105 -8.42 16.53 -4.66
C ALA A 105 -8.01 16.26 -3.21
N GLU A 106 -6.70 16.12 -2.96
CA GLU A 106 -6.16 15.86 -1.64
C GLU A 106 -6.44 17.00 -0.65
N LYS A 107 -6.42 18.25 -1.13
CA LYS A 107 -6.82 19.42 -0.34
C LYS A 107 -8.30 19.39 0.03
N ALA A 108 -9.16 19.00 -0.89
CA ALA A 108 -10.60 18.88 -0.63
C ALA A 108 -10.91 17.76 0.39
N LYS A 109 -10.13 16.68 0.39
CA LYS A 109 -10.21 15.57 1.36
C LYS A 109 -9.61 15.92 2.74
N GLY A 110 -8.86 17.01 2.85
CA GLY A 110 -8.14 17.38 4.08
C GLY A 110 -6.83 16.64 4.31
N HIS A 111 -6.28 15.97 3.29
CA HIS A 111 -5.03 15.21 3.38
C HIS A 111 -3.77 16.08 3.25
N VAL A 112 -3.92 17.36 2.85
CA VAL A 112 -2.75 18.25 2.71
C VAL A 112 -2.26 18.69 4.07
N VAL A 113 -1.03 18.32 4.39
CA VAL A 113 -0.33 18.74 5.61
C VAL A 113 0.52 19.98 5.29
N THR A 114 0.37 21.01 6.09
CA THR A 114 1.18 22.24 5.98
C THR A 114 2.36 22.16 6.94
N LEU A 115 3.57 22.17 6.39
CA LEU A 115 4.79 22.32 7.18
C LEU A 115 5.20 23.80 7.20
N ALA A 116 5.17 24.43 8.38
CA ALA A 116 5.59 25.81 8.52
C ALA A 116 7.10 25.96 8.28
N GLY A 117 7.52 27.14 7.85
CA GLY A 117 8.95 27.42 7.63
C GLY A 117 9.78 27.17 8.87
N GLY A 118 10.89 26.43 8.73
CA GLY A 118 11.77 26.03 9.82
C GLY A 118 11.36 24.77 10.59
N ASN A 119 10.14 24.24 10.35
CA ASN A 119 9.70 22.98 10.95
C ASN A 119 10.26 21.77 10.19
N VAL A 120 10.36 20.65 10.89
CA VAL A 120 10.84 19.36 10.36
C VAL A 120 9.75 18.31 10.55
N TRP A 121 9.53 17.50 9.52
CA TRP A 121 8.72 16.29 9.60
C TRP A 121 9.63 15.06 9.56
N HIS A 122 9.30 14.06 10.37
CA HIS A 122 10.05 12.81 10.46
C HIS A 122 9.13 11.63 10.20
N ILE A 123 9.69 10.60 9.57
CA ILE A 123 9.09 9.28 9.47
C ILE A 123 10.14 8.23 9.80
N ASP A 124 9.76 7.30 10.68
CA ASP A 124 10.58 6.15 11.05
C ASP A 124 10.12 4.92 10.26
N MET A 125 10.99 4.41 9.40
CA MET A 125 10.72 3.25 8.57
C MET A 125 11.81 2.18 8.75
N CYS A 126 11.40 0.92 8.72
CA CYS A 126 12.30 -0.21 8.60
C CYS A 126 11.95 -0.98 7.33
N MET A 127 12.95 -1.27 6.50
CA MET A 127 12.78 -2.03 5.26
C MET A 127 13.88 -3.07 5.15
N GLY A 128 13.57 -4.21 4.53
CA GLY A 128 14.56 -5.25 4.29
C GLY A 128 13.99 -6.49 3.64
N LEU A 129 14.89 -7.43 3.39
CA LEU A 129 14.56 -8.77 2.94
C LEU A 129 14.56 -9.71 4.15
N LEU A 130 13.50 -10.46 4.33
CA LEU A 130 13.33 -11.46 5.36
C LEU A 130 13.63 -12.86 4.81
N THR A 131 14.23 -13.69 5.64
CA THR A 131 14.26 -15.15 5.42
C THR A 131 12.83 -15.72 5.52
N ALA A 132 12.63 -16.95 5.08
CA ALA A 132 11.32 -17.60 5.17
C ALA A 132 10.81 -17.67 6.64
N ALA A 133 11.69 -17.99 7.59
CA ALA A 133 11.34 -18.08 9.00
C ALA A 133 10.93 -16.71 9.60
N GLU A 134 11.69 -15.66 9.30
CA GLU A 134 11.34 -14.28 9.73
C GLU A 134 10.04 -13.81 9.09
N ALA A 135 9.79 -14.16 7.83
CA ALA A 135 8.55 -13.83 7.15
C ALA A 135 7.34 -14.53 7.78
N ASP A 136 7.48 -15.81 8.22
CA ASP A 136 6.43 -16.53 8.95
C ASP A 136 6.10 -15.84 10.29
N GLU A 137 7.11 -15.37 11.01
CA GLU A 137 6.92 -14.62 12.26
C GLU A 137 6.18 -13.30 12.04
N ILE A 138 6.52 -12.56 11.00
CA ILE A 138 5.85 -11.29 10.67
C ILE A 138 4.41 -11.54 10.19
N GLU A 139 4.18 -12.58 9.38
CA GLU A 139 2.83 -12.97 8.96
C GLU A 139 1.93 -13.29 10.16
N ALA A 140 2.42 -14.10 11.10
CA ALA A 140 1.71 -14.41 12.33
C ALA A 140 1.38 -13.16 13.15
N ARG A 141 2.31 -12.18 13.21
CA ARG A 141 2.06 -10.88 13.85
C ARG A 141 0.98 -10.08 13.13
N ILE A 142 1.02 -10.00 11.81
CA ILE A 142 0.00 -9.30 11.00
C ILE A 142 -1.39 -9.93 11.25
N GLU A 143 -1.48 -11.26 11.27
CA GLU A 143 -2.75 -11.95 11.58
C GLU A 143 -3.27 -11.64 12.99
N GLN A 144 -2.39 -11.55 13.98
CA GLN A 144 -2.78 -11.13 15.35
C GLN A 144 -3.35 -9.71 15.35
N ILE A 145 -2.72 -8.76 14.65
CA ILE A 145 -3.18 -7.37 14.55
C ILE A 145 -4.57 -7.31 13.89
N ARG A 146 -4.79 -8.09 12.82
CA ARG A 146 -6.08 -8.13 12.10
C ARG A 146 -7.24 -8.69 12.93
N ASN A 147 -6.95 -9.52 13.91
CA ASN A 147 -7.93 -10.20 14.74
C ASN A 147 -8.19 -9.49 16.09
N THR A 148 -7.60 -8.31 16.31
CA THR A 148 -7.79 -7.48 17.51
C THR A 148 -8.85 -6.41 17.29
#